data_94668f7fdec2d0d75257ecd296c20c47
#
_entry.id   94668f7fdec2d0d75257ecd296c20c47
#
_cell.length_a   1.000
_cell.length_b   1.000
_cell.length_c   1.000
_cell.angle_alpha   90.00
_cell.angle_beta   90.00
_cell.angle_gamma   90.00
#
_symmetry.space_group_name_H-M   'P 1'
#
loop_
_entity.id
_entity.type
_entity.pdbx_description
1 polymer ?
#
loop_
_entity_poly.entity_id
_entity_poly.type
_entity_poly.pdbx_seq_one_letter_code
_entity_poly.pdbx_strand_id
1 'polypeptide(L)'
;AMGAEVVLTRSDVGKGHPEYYQDLAAKIAADTPGAYFINQFGNPDNPAAHQASTGPEIIEQMAEAGGFDAIVFGCGSSGTMTGLSRCFAEHAPQVELVLADPGGSILTQYINEGVLSDKSGSWLVEGIGEDFLPSAMDITVVDAIERAGDRESFLWARQLVRQEGIFAGGSSGSAIAGAIKYCRKLPAGRIPVVILPDSG
;
A
#
# COMPACT_ATOMS: atom_id res chain seq x y z
N ALA A 1 -16.40 9.51 -13.57
CA ALA A 1 -16.26 10.44 -12.46
C ALA A 1 -17.48 10.52 -11.52
N MET A 2 -18.51 9.69 -11.66
CA MET A 2 -19.67 9.58 -10.74
C MET A 2 -20.26 10.93 -10.29
N GLY A 3 -20.15 11.99 -11.12
CA GLY A 3 -20.61 13.34 -10.83
C GLY A 3 -19.61 14.29 -10.15
N ALA A 4 -18.41 13.81 -9.80
CA ALA A 4 -17.37 14.68 -9.26
C ALA A 4 -16.74 15.57 -10.34
N GLU A 5 -16.36 16.80 -9.96
CA GLU A 5 -15.50 17.64 -10.78
C GLU A 5 -14.05 17.15 -10.66
N VAL A 6 -13.39 16.97 -11.81
CA VAL A 6 -12.01 16.48 -11.85
C VAL A 6 -11.08 17.64 -12.15
N VAL A 7 -10.13 17.90 -11.26
CA VAL A 7 -9.07 18.89 -11.44
C VAL A 7 -7.77 18.15 -11.72
N LEU A 8 -7.21 18.36 -12.92
CA LEU A 8 -5.92 17.80 -13.29
C LEU A 8 -4.77 18.62 -12.69
N THR A 9 -3.76 17.91 -12.19
CA THR A 9 -2.57 18.51 -11.59
C THR A 9 -1.31 18.08 -12.34
N ARG A 10 -0.19 18.72 -12.04
CA ARG A 10 1.11 18.30 -12.57
C ARG A 10 1.64 17.09 -11.81
N SER A 11 2.23 16.14 -12.55
CA SER A 11 2.90 14.96 -11.98
C SER A 11 4.43 15.11 -11.84
N ASP A 12 4.98 16.23 -12.36
CA ASP A 12 6.42 16.52 -12.37
C ASP A 12 6.85 17.50 -11.27
N VAL A 13 5.99 17.74 -10.29
CA VAL A 13 6.23 18.62 -9.14
C VAL A 13 6.03 17.85 -7.84
N GLY A 14 6.82 18.18 -6.82
CA GLY A 14 6.76 17.56 -5.49
C GLY A 14 5.99 18.38 -4.46
N LYS A 15 5.89 17.84 -3.27
CA LYS A 15 5.23 18.46 -2.11
C LYS A 15 5.78 19.85 -1.81
N GLY A 16 4.89 20.80 -1.55
CA GLY A 16 5.20 22.23 -1.36
C GLY A 16 5.06 23.08 -2.63
N HIS A 17 4.89 22.47 -3.81
CA HIS A 17 4.59 23.18 -5.03
C HIS A 17 3.08 23.44 -5.12
N PRO A 18 2.60 24.67 -5.49
CA PRO A 18 1.17 25.01 -5.50
C PRO A 18 0.31 24.16 -6.45
N GLU A 19 0.92 23.53 -7.45
CA GLU A 19 0.27 22.60 -8.38
C GLU A 19 0.49 21.13 -8.01
N TYR A 20 1.13 20.84 -6.87
CA TYR A 20 1.18 19.48 -6.32
C TYR A 20 -0.21 19.08 -5.84
N TYR A 21 -0.65 17.86 -6.16
CA TYR A 21 -2.05 17.46 -6.00
C TYR A 21 -2.59 17.59 -4.56
N GLN A 22 -1.77 17.30 -3.55
CA GLN A 22 -2.20 17.43 -2.15
C GLN A 22 -2.31 18.90 -1.72
N ASP A 23 -1.33 19.72 -2.10
CA ASP A 23 -1.32 21.15 -1.77
C ASP A 23 -2.46 21.88 -2.48
N LEU A 24 -2.73 21.53 -3.75
CA LEU A 24 -3.86 22.09 -4.49
C LEU A 24 -5.21 21.65 -3.90
N ALA A 25 -5.36 20.38 -3.52
CA ALA A 25 -6.58 19.87 -2.88
C ALA A 25 -6.85 20.57 -1.53
N ALA A 26 -5.81 20.73 -0.71
CA ALA A 26 -5.92 21.47 0.55
C ALA A 26 -6.34 22.92 0.32
N LYS A 27 -5.75 23.58 -0.71
CA LYS A 27 -6.10 24.96 -1.08
C LYS A 27 -7.55 25.07 -1.56
N ILE A 28 -8.00 24.18 -2.44
CA ILE A 28 -9.40 24.16 -2.93
C ILE A 28 -10.36 24.03 -1.75
N ALA A 29 -10.08 23.12 -0.82
CA ALA A 29 -10.92 22.96 0.36
C ALA A 29 -10.94 24.20 1.26
N ALA A 30 -9.79 24.85 1.45
CA ALA A 30 -9.71 26.08 2.23
C ALA A 30 -10.47 27.25 1.60
N ASP A 31 -10.48 27.36 0.27
CA ASP A 31 -11.11 28.43 -0.48
C ASP A 31 -12.61 28.18 -0.74
N THR A 32 -13.12 26.97 -0.46
CA THR A 32 -14.50 26.57 -0.77
C THR A 32 -15.32 26.40 0.51
N PRO A 33 -16.33 27.25 0.80
CA PRO A 33 -17.15 27.11 1.99
C PRO A 33 -17.84 25.73 2.07
N GLY A 34 -17.69 25.04 3.20
CA GLY A 34 -18.28 23.73 3.44
C GLY A 34 -17.52 22.54 2.83
N ALA A 35 -16.41 22.79 2.12
CA ALA A 35 -15.56 21.71 1.62
C ALA A 35 -14.73 21.09 2.74
N TYR A 36 -14.40 19.81 2.58
CA TYR A 36 -13.57 19.06 3.51
C TYR A 36 -12.39 18.42 2.78
N PHE A 37 -11.18 18.65 3.29
CA PHE A 37 -9.98 17.99 2.79
C PHE A 37 -9.74 16.69 3.57
N ILE A 38 -9.89 15.56 2.89
CA ILE A 38 -9.74 14.22 3.50
C ILE A 38 -8.33 13.99 4.04
N ASN A 39 -7.30 14.50 3.36
CA ASN A 39 -5.88 14.37 3.76
C ASN A 39 -5.49 12.92 4.10
N GLN A 40 -5.71 11.99 3.18
CA GLN A 40 -5.49 10.56 3.44
C GLN A 40 -4.08 10.20 3.96
N PHE A 41 -3.06 11.00 3.66
CA PHE A 41 -1.68 10.78 4.10
C PHE A 41 -1.40 11.19 5.56
N GLY A 42 -2.31 11.94 6.18
CA GLY A 42 -2.17 12.42 7.56
C GLY A 42 -3.41 12.23 8.41
N ASN A 43 -4.52 11.77 7.84
CA ASN A 43 -5.77 11.57 8.57
C ASN A 43 -5.70 10.28 9.39
N PRO A 44 -5.83 10.34 10.74
CA PRO A 44 -5.78 9.17 11.60
C PRO A 44 -6.95 8.19 11.38
N ASP A 45 -8.07 8.65 10.80
CA ASP A 45 -9.21 7.79 10.49
C ASP A 45 -8.89 6.79 9.38
N ASN A 46 -7.92 7.10 8.51
CA ASN A 46 -7.48 6.18 7.47
C ASN A 46 -6.95 4.85 8.07
N PRO A 47 -5.91 4.82 8.91
CA PRO A 47 -5.50 3.58 9.55
C PRO A 47 -6.53 3.04 10.55
N ALA A 48 -7.29 3.90 11.24
CA ALA A 48 -8.30 3.44 12.19
C ALA A 48 -9.41 2.61 11.53
N ALA A 49 -9.83 2.95 10.32
CA ALA A 49 -10.78 2.16 9.55
C ALA A 49 -10.28 0.74 9.27
N HIS A 50 -9.04 0.59 8.84
CA HIS A 50 -8.44 -0.73 8.58
C HIS A 50 -8.21 -1.54 9.86
N GLN A 51 -7.85 -0.88 10.96
CA GLN A 51 -7.73 -1.52 12.28
C GLN A 51 -9.07 -2.05 12.78
N ALA A 52 -10.16 -1.30 12.56
CA ALA A 52 -11.49 -1.64 13.07
C ALA A 52 -12.28 -2.60 12.17
N SER A 53 -11.95 -2.72 10.88
CA SER A 53 -12.70 -3.53 9.92
C SER A 53 -11.81 -4.53 9.18
N THR A 54 -10.91 -4.08 8.31
CA THR A 54 -10.13 -4.95 7.41
C THR A 54 -9.30 -5.98 8.17
N GLY A 55 -8.66 -5.58 9.26
CA GLY A 55 -7.86 -6.50 10.08
C GLY A 55 -8.68 -7.63 10.72
N PRO A 56 -9.75 -7.29 11.47
CA PRO A 56 -10.66 -8.30 12.04
C PRO A 56 -11.29 -9.22 11.00
N GLU A 57 -11.73 -8.69 9.86
CA GLU A 57 -12.32 -9.49 8.78
C GLU A 57 -11.32 -10.51 8.21
N ILE A 58 -10.06 -10.13 8.01
CA ILE A 58 -9.01 -11.06 7.56
C ILE A 58 -8.79 -12.16 8.60
N ILE A 59 -8.68 -11.84 9.88
CA ILE A 59 -8.51 -12.80 10.95
C ILE A 59 -9.67 -13.80 11.00
N GLU A 60 -10.91 -13.31 10.93
CA GLU A 60 -12.11 -14.13 10.94
C GLU A 60 -12.16 -15.07 9.73
N GLN A 61 -11.94 -14.55 8.52
CA GLN A 61 -11.98 -15.36 7.29
C GLN A 61 -10.86 -16.41 7.26
N MET A 62 -9.67 -16.08 7.76
CA MET A 62 -8.55 -17.00 7.79
C MET A 62 -8.62 -18.03 8.92
N ALA A 63 -9.49 -17.84 9.91
CA ALA A 63 -9.67 -18.81 11.00
C ALA A 63 -10.12 -20.20 10.48
N GLU A 64 -10.95 -20.25 9.45
CA GLU A 64 -11.38 -21.51 8.81
C GLU A 64 -10.23 -22.25 8.11
N ALA A 65 -9.22 -21.51 7.64
CA ALA A 65 -8.00 -22.07 7.04
C ALA A 65 -6.94 -22.48 8.10
N GLY A 66 -7.23 -22.30 9.38
CA GLY A 66 -6.28 -22.56 10.47
C GLY A 66 -5.34 -21.38 10.78
N GLY A 67 -5.64 -20.20 10.26
CA GLY A 67 -4.85 -18.99 10.42
C GLY A 67 -3.97 -18.68 9.20
N PHE A 68 -3.09 -17.69 9.34
CA PHE A 68 -2.13 -17.28 8.31
C PHE A 68 -0.84 -16.78 8.97
N ASP A 69 0.24 -16.78 8.20
CA ASP A 69 1.58 -16.52 8.72
C ASP A 69 2.13 -15.15 8.32
N ALA A 70 1.64 -14.60 7.23
CA ALA A 70 2.08 -13.31 6.73
C ALA A 70 0.97 -12.60 5.96
N ILE A 71 1.08 -11.29 5.88
CA ILE A 71 0.26 -10.47 4.98
C ILE A 71 1.14 -9.65 4.07
N VAL A 72 0.87 -9.68 2.76
CA VAL A 72 1.64 -8.98 1.74
C VAL A 72 0.77 -7.88 1.12
N PHE A 73 1.30 -6.67 1.07
CA PHE A 73 0.59 -5.50 0.55
C PHE A 73 1.54 -4.48 -0.08
N GLY A 74 1.02 -3.63 -0.95
CA GLY A 74 1.69 -2.40 -1.39
C GLY A 74 1.35 -1.24 -0.46
N CYS A 75 2.22 -0.24 -0.38
CA CYS A 75 2.01 0.93 0.46
C CYS A 75 2.02 2.22 -0.37
N GLY A 76 0.93 2.99 -0.25
CA GLY A 76 0.81 4.39 -0.65
C GLY A 76 0.67 5.24 0.60
N SER A 77 -0.54 5.69 0.93
CA SER A 77 -0.79 6.54 2.12
C SER A 77 -0.44 5.89 3.47
N SER A 78 -0.10 4.62 3.50
CA SER A 78 0.16 3.78 4.68
C SER A 78 -1.06 3.39 5.53
N GLY A 79 -2.25 3.86 5.21
CA GLY A 79 -3.44 3.59 6.03
C GLY A 79 -3.68 2.10 6.27
N THR A 80 -3.67 1.29 5.21
CA THR A 80 -3.83 -0.17 5.29
C THR A 80 -2.73 -0.80 6.14
N MET A 81 -1.46 -0.50 5.85
CA MET A 81 -0.31 -1.01 6.58
C MET A 81 -0.40 -0.72 8.07
N THR A 82 -0.56 0.56 8.42
CA THR A 82 -0.62 1.01 9.82
C THR A 82 -1.84 0.45 10.55
N GLY A 83 -2.99 0.38 9.89
CA GLY A 83 -4.20 -0.18 10.50
C GLY A 83 -4.09 -1.69 10.76
N LEU A 84 -3.59 -2.44 9.78
CA LEU A 84 -3.38 -3.88 9.93
C LEU A 84 -2.32 -4.19 10.97
N SER A 85 -1.21 -3.43 11.02
CA SER A 85 -0.16 -3.63 12.02
C SER A 85 -0.70 -3.49 13.44
N ARG A 86 -1.53 -2.48 13.70
CA ARG A 86 -2.16 -2.27 15.02
C ARG A 86 -3.10 -3.42 15.38
N CYS A 87 -3.96 -3.83 14.42
CA CYS A 87 -4.87 -4.95 14.65
C CYS A 87 -4.13 -6.25 14.93
N PHE A 88 -3.10 -6.57 14.13
CA PHE A 88 -2.37 -7.84 14.28
C PHE A 88 -1.45 -7.84 15.50
N ALA A 89 -0.86 -6.72 15.89
CA ALA A 89 -0.10 -6.63 17.13
C ALA A 89 -0.94 -7.05 18.36
N GLU A 90 -2.26 -6.79 18.31
CA GLU A 90 -3.19 -7.12 19.40
C GLU A 90 -3.79 -8.54 19.27
N HIS A 91 -4.14 -8.96 18.05
CA HIS A 91 -4.98 -10.14 17.84
C HIS A 91 -4.30 -11.30 17.10
N ALA A 92 -3.19 -11.05 16.40
CA ALA A 92 -2.45 -12.05 15.63
C ALA A 92 -0.94 -11.69 15.56
N PRO A 93 -0.24 -11.55 16.70
CA PRO A 93 1.12 -11.02 16.76
C PRO A 93 2.19 -11.90 16.07
N GLN A 94 1.82 -13.12 15.66
CA GLN A 94 2.70 -14.01 14.91
C GLN A 94 2.69 -13.73 13.39
N VAL A 95 1.79 -12.88 12.89
CA VAL A 95 1.65 -12.57 11.46
C VAL A 95 2.70 -11.56 11.03
N GLU A 96 3.53 -11.93 10.07
CA GLU A 96 4.55 -11.04 9.50
C GLU A 96 3.93 -10.07 8.49
N LEU A 97 4.31 -8.79 8.58
CA LEU A 97 3.90 -7.76 7.64
C LEU A 97 4.96 -7.58 6.55
N VAL A 98 4.59 -7.89 5.33
CA VAL A 98 5.49 -7.88 4.17
C VAL A 98 5.10 -6.79 3.19
N LEU A 99 5.99 -5.84 2.96
CA LEU A 99 5.78 -4.76 2.00
C LEU A 99 6.28 -5.17 0.61
N ALA A 100 5.39 -5.08 -0.38
CA ALA A 100 5.76 -5.13 -1.80
C ALA A 100 5.93 -3.70 -2.32
N ASP A 101 7.17 -3.32 -2.65
CA ASP A 101 7.53 -1.94 -2.98
C ASP A 101 8.00 -1.81 -4.43
N PRO A 102 7.50 -0.83 -5.23
CA PRO A 102 7.93 -0.66 -6.61
C PRO A 102 9.38 -0.17 -6.70
N GLY A 103 10.05 -0.55 -7.79
CA GLY A 103 11.39 -0.06 -8.08
C GLY A 103 11.38 1.45 -8.30
N GLY A 104 12.13 2.20 -7.48
CA GLY A 104 12.18 3.66 -7.52
C GLY A 104 11.57 4.35 -6.31
N SER A 105 10.72 3.67 -5.54
CA SER A 105 10.26 4.13 -4.24
C SER A 105 11.40 4.24 -3.23
N ILE A 106 11.31 5.21 -2.33
CA ILE A 106 12.30 5.40 -1.26
C ILE A 106 12.14 4.41 -0.11
N LEU A 107 10.99 3.73 -0.01
CA LEU A 107 10.64 2.91 1.15
C LEU A 107 11.57 1.72 1.33
N THR A 108 11.94 1.03 0.24
CA THR A 108 12.87 -0.11 0.32
C THR A 108 14.22 0.28 0.91
N GLN A 109 14.79 1.41 0.48
CA GLN A 109 16.06 1.87 1.01
C GLN A 109 15.92 2.29 2.47
N TYR A 110 14.86 3.03 2.77
CA TYR A 110 14.65 3.51 4.12
C TYR A 110 14.43 2.37 5.14
N ILE A 111 13.64 1.36 4.79
CA ILE A 111 13.41 0.19 5.67
C ILE A 111 14.67 -0.63 5.87
N ASN A 112 15.45 -0.89 4.81
CA ASN A 112 16.64 -1.74 4.89
C ASN A 112 17.86 -1.05 5.49
N GLU A 113 18.04 0.25 5.25
CA GLU A 113 19.27 0.98 5.53
C GLU A 113 19.10 2.10 6.56
N GLY A 114 17.86 2.48 6.89
CA GLY A 114 17.57 3.64 7.75
C GLY A 114 17.90 4.98 7.08
N VAL A 115 18.19 4.98 5.77
CA VAL A 115 18.61 6.17 5.02
C VAL A 115 17.47 6.65 4.13
N LEU A 116 17.00 7.87 4.39
CA LEU A 116 16.02 8.52 3.52
C LEU A 116 16.74 9.08 2.30
N SER A 117 16.39 8.58 1.11
CA SER A 117 16.93 9.07 -0.14
C SER A 117 16.31 10.42 -0.51
N ASP A 118 17.15 11.38 -0.90
CA ASP A 118 16.69 12.66 -1.46
C ASP A 118 16.22 12.52 -2.92
N LYS A 119 16.37 11.34 -3.50
CA LYS A 119 15.99 11.06 -4.90
C LYS A 119 15.17 9.79 -4.97
N SER A 120 13.91 9.93 -5.32
CA SER A 120 13.10 8.83 -5.82
C SER A 120 13.45 8.51 -7.27
N GLY A 121 13.25 7.27 -7.66
CA GLY A 121 13.21 6.87 -9.07
C GLY A 121 11.85 7.15 -9.70
N SER A 122 11.56 6.44 -10.78
CA SER A 122 10.24 6.45 -11.41
C SER A 122 9.70 5.03 -11.50
N TRP A 123 8.39 4.90 -11.40
CA TRP A 123 7.66 3.64 -11.60
C TRP A 123 6.32 3.93 -12.28
N LEU A 124 5.71 2.91 -12.87
CA LEU A 124 4.46 2.99 -13.62
C LEU A 124 3.25 2.41 -12.85
N VAL A 125 3.52 1.65 -11.80
CA VAL A 125 2.45 1.09 -10.96
C VAL A 125 1.84 2.19 -10.11
N GLU A 126 0.53 2.40 -10.25
CA GLU A 126 -0.19 3.44 -9.51
C GLU A 126 -0.59 2.97 -8.11
N GLY A 127 -0.76 3.93 -7.19
CA GLY A 127 -1.32 3.72 -5.85
C GLY A 127 -0.38 3.17 -4.80
N ILE A 128 0.83 2.78 -5.17
CA ILE A 128 1.87 2.30 -4.26
C ILE A 128 3.24 2.88 -4.58
N GLY A 129 4.13 2.83 -3.60
CA GLY A 129 5.44 3.48 -3.67
C GLY A 129 5.37 4.97 -3.34
N GLU A 130 6.39 5.47 -2.69
CA GLU A 130 6.43 6.86 -2.22
C GLU A 130 7.78 7.52 -2.52
N ASP A 131 7.74 8.84 -2.69
CA ASP A 131 8.88 9.74 -2.78
C ASP A 131 9.06 10.58 -1.50
N PHE A 132 8.20 10.38 -0.51
CA PHE A 132 8.25 10.97 0.83
C PHE A 132 7.73 9.95 1.87
N LEU A 133 7.91 10.25 3.16
CA LEU A 133 7.31 9.44 4.22
C LEU A 133 5.95 10.03 4.63
N PRO A 134 4.84 9.30 4.43
CA PRO A 134 3.54 9.69 4.96
C PRO A 134 3.59 9.86 6.48
N SER A 135 2.96 10.90 7.01
CA SER A 135 2.98 11.16 8.46
C SER A 135 2.23 10.11 9.29
N ALA A 136 1.35 9.34 8.67
CA ALA A 136 0.64 8.23 9.29
C ALA A 136 1.42 6.91 9.23
N MET A 137 2.60 6.87 8.57
CA MET A 137 3.39 5.67 8.37
C MET A 137 4.24 5.33 9.60
N ASP A 138 4.12 4.11 10.06
CA ASP A 138 5.06 3.50 10.99
C ASP A 138 5.78 2.36 10.26
N ILE A 139 7.01 2.60 9.84
CA ILE A 139 7.80 1.60 9.10
C ILE A 139 8.41 0.53 10.00
N THR A 140 8.43 0.76 11.31
CA THR A 140 9.02 -0.21 12.26
C THR A 140 8.20 -1.49 12.37
N VAL A 141 6.97 -1.45 11.84
CA VAL A 141 6.06 -2.60 11.83
C VAL A 141 6.24 -3.54 10.63
N VAL A 142 7.13 -3.19 9.70
CA VAL A 142 7.39 -4.01 8.50
C VAL A 142 8.46 -5.04 8.82
N ASP A 143 8.12 -6.33 8.76
CA ASP A 143 9.03 -7.43 9.03
C ASP A 143 9.90 -7.80 7.82
N ALA A 144 9.36 -7.64 6.60
CA ALA A 144 10.09 -7.90 5.37
C ALA A 144 9.65 -6.98 4.23
N ILE A 145 10.55 -6.73 3.29
CA ILE A 145 10.27 -5.94 2.10
C ILE A 145 10.75 -6.67 0.84
N GLU A 146 9.91 -6.69 -0.19
CA GLU A 146 10.19 -7.29 -1.49
C GLU A 146 10.00 -6.26 -2.60
N ARG A 147 11.04 -6.04 -3.40
CA ARG A 147 10.94 -5.17 -4.57
C ARG A 147 10.17 -5.83 -5.71
N ALA A 148 9.20 -5.12 -6.28
CA ALA A 148 8.45 -5.52 -7.46
C ALA A 148 8.60 -4.47 -8.56
N GLY A 149 9.28 -4.80 -9.67
CA GLY A 149 9.41 -3.87 -10.80
C GLY A 149 8.13 -3.81 -11.64
N ASP A 150 7.94 -2.72 -12.41
CA ASP A 150 6.74 -2.50 -13.23
C ASP A 150 6.40 -3.68 -14.14
N ARG A 151 7.39 -4.16 -14.91
CA ARG A 151 7.19 -5.28 -15.83
C ARG A 151 6.69 -6.54 -15.11
N GLU A 152 7.27 -6.84 -13.96
CA GLU A 152 6.91 -7.99 -13.14
C GLU A 152 5.50 -7.82 -12.59
N SER A 153 5.17 -6.65 -12.08
CA SER A 153 3.85 -6.31 -11.53
C SER A 153 2.74 -6.48 -12.57
N PHE A 154 2.90 -5.90 -13.75
CA PHE A 154 1.91 -6.05 -14.83
C PHE A 154 1.82 -7.47 -15.37
N LEU A 155 2.90 -8.24 -15.36
CA LEU A 155 2.85 -9.65 -15.74
C LEU A 155 2.05 -10.48 -14.75
N TRP A 156 2.25 -10.26 -13.43
CA TRP A 156 1.52 -10.98 -12.40
C TRP A 156 0.06 -10.59 -12.34
N ALA A 157 -0.29 -9.32 -12.53
CA ALA A 157 -1.69 -8.90 -12.68
C ALA A 157 -2.39 -9.67 -13.82
N ARG A 158 -1.73 -9.80 -14.97
CA ARG A 158 -2.27 -10.58 -16.11
C ARG A 158 -2.34 -12.09 -15.84
N GLN A 159 -1.37 -12.65 -15.12
CA GLN A 159 -1.39 -14.06 -14.73
C GLN A 159 -2.54 -14.35 -13.76
N LEU A 160 -2.80 -13.45 -12.81
CA LEU A 160 -3.90 -13.57 -11.88
C LEU A 160 -5.25 -13.68 -12.62
N VAL A 161 -5.47 -12.82 -13.62
CA VAL A 161 -6.68 -12.91 -14.47
C VAL A 161 -6.76 -14.22 -15.21
N ARG A 162 -5.65 -14.69 -15.79
CA ARG A 162 -5.65 -15.88 -16.64
C ARG A 162 -5.78 -17.17 -15.87
N GLN A 163 -5.20 -17.25 -14.69
CA GLN A 163 -5.13 -18.48 -13.89
C GLN A 163 -6.25 -18.58 -12.87
N GLU A 164 -6.62 -17.46 -12.25
CA GLU A 164 -7.54 -17.42 -11.14
C GLU A 164 -8.86 -16.68 -11.46
N GLY A 165 -8.93 -16.02 -12.62
CA GLY A 165 -10.12 -15.22 -12.99
C GLY A 165 -10.30 -13.94 -12.18
N ILE A 166 -9.29 -13.52 -11.42
CA ILE A 166 -9.33 -12.31 -10.60
C ILE A 166 -8.79 -11.14 -11.41
N PHE A 167 -9.66 -10.18 -11.73
CA PHE A 167 -9.29 -8.96 -12.45
C PHE A 167 -8.84 -7.89 -11.44
N ALA A 168 -7.57 -7.53 -11.48
CA ALA A 168 -6.95 -6.60 -10.55
C ALA A 168 -5.86 -5.77 -11.24
N GLY A 169 -5.52 -4.62 -10.71
CA GLY A 169 -4.58 -3.65 -11.28
C GLY A 169 -3.11 -3.96 -11.02
N GLY A 170 -2.26 -3.00 -11.41
CA GLY A 170 -0.80 -3.12 -11.31
C GLY A 170 -0.29 -3.26 -9.90
N SER A 171 -0.88 -2.55 -8.92
CA SER A 171 -0.52 -2.63 -7.50
C SER A 171 -0.80 -4.00 -6.90
N SER A 172 -1.91 -4.64 -7.28
CA SER A 172 -2.20 -6.03 -6.96
C SER A 172 -1.17 -6.98 -7.54
N GLY A 173 -0.73 -6.74 -8.79
CA GLY A 173 0.37 -7.48 -9.41
C GLY A 173 1.70 -7.33 -8.67
N SER A 174 1.99 -6.14 -8.13
CA SER A 174 3.16 -5.90 -7.28
C SER A 174 3.08 -6.70 -5.98
N ALA A 175 1.92 -6.72 -5.33
CA ALA A 175 1.70 -7.50 -4.12
C ALA A 175 1.89 -9.00 -4.38
N ILE A 176 1.35 -9.55 -5.48
CA ILE A 176 1.58 -10.94 -5.90
C ILE A 176 3.06 -11.21 -6.18
N ALA A 177 3.76 -10.32 -6.90
CA ALA A 177 5.19 -10.46 -7.17
C ALA A 177 6.01 -10.52 -5.87
N GLY A 178 5.72 -9.61 -4.93
CA GLY A 178 6.32 -9.60 -3.60
C GLY A 178 6.02 -10.88 -2.83
N ALA A 179 4.76 -11.30 -2.81
CA ALA A 179 4.34 -12.53 -2.13
C ALA A 179 5.08 -13.77 -2.65
N ILE A 180 5.22 -13.91 -3.97
CA ILE A 180 5.95 -15.04 -4.57
C ILE A 180 7.43 -15.03 -4.17
N LYS A 181 8.07 -13.86 -4.17
CA LYS A 181 9.47 -13.73 -3.73
C LYS A 181 9.64 -14.09 -2.27
N TYR A 182 8.73 -13.60 -1.43
CA TYR A 182 8.72 -13.89 -0.01
C TYR A 182 8.48 -15.38 0.27
N CYS A 183 7.47 -16.00 -0.35
CA CYS A 183 7.17 -17.42 -0.19
C CYS A 183 8.33 -18.34 -0.54
N ARG A 184 9.16 -17.98 -1.52
CA ARG A 184 10.36 -18.77 -1.89
C ARG A 184 11.41 -18.84 -0.78
N LYS A 185 11.32 -17.96 0.21
CA LYS A 185 12.21 -17.90 1.37
C LYS A 185 11.63 -18.61 2.59
N LEU A 186 10.33 -18.95 2.54
CA LEU A 186 9.63 -19.57 3.64
C LEU A 186 9.71 -21.11 3.61
N PRO A 187 9.61 -21.76 4.77
CA PRO A 187 9.36 -23.20 4.85
C PRO A 187 8.02 -23.56 4.18
N ALA A 188 7.92 -24.79 3.70
CA ALA A 188 6.65 -25.31 3.15
C ALA A 188 5.55 -25.32 4.22
N GLY A 189 4.31 -25.04 3.79
CA GLY A 189 3.13 -25.05 4.67
C GLY A 189 2.78 -23.69 5.28
N ARG A 190 3.57 -22.64 5.03
CA ARG A 190 3.23 -21.27 5.44
C ARG A 190 2.18 -20.67 4.53
N ILE A 191 1.25 -19.92 5.09
CA ILE A 191 0.10 -19.32 4.39
C ILE A 191 0.21 -17.80 4.42
N PRO A 192 0.62 -17.14 3.33
CA PRO A 192 0.53 -15.70 3.20
C PRO A 192 -0.83 -15.28 2.65
N VAL A 193 -1.38 -14.21 3.18
CA VAL A 193 -2.50 -13.46 2.62
C VAL A 193 -1.97 -12.30 1.77
N VAL A 194 -2.58 -12.03 0.63
CA VAL A 194 -2.17 -10.95 -0.26
C VAL A 194 -3.31 -9.94 -0.41
N ILE A 195 -3.05 -8.68 -0.15
CA ILE A 195 -4.04 -7.61 -0.37
C ILE A 195 -4.04 -7.22 -1.85
N LEU A 196 -5.20 -7.32 -2.47
CA LEU A 196 -5.49 -6.86 -3.82
C LEU A 196 -6.40 -5.62 -3.70
N PRO A 197 -5.84 -4.39 -3.78
CA PRO A 197 -6.56 -3.18 -3.37
C PRO A 197 -7.56 -2.66 -4.40
N ASP A 198 -7.56 -3.21 -5.60
CA ASP A 198 -8.40 -2.75 -6.71
C ASP A 198 -9.02 -3.89 -7.50
N SER A 199 -9.92 -3.55 -8.37
CA SER A 199 -10.61 -4.48 -9.29
C SER A 199 -10.20 -4.29 -10.76
N GLY A 200 -9.03 -3.74 -11.01
CA GLY A 200 -8.46 -3.54 -12.35
C GLY A 200 -8.95 -2.32 -13.10
#